data_c5ee5ff7c49608d3a3b7f557f7dd6e0b
#
_entry.id   c5ee5ff7c49608d3a3b7f557f7dd6e0b
#
_cell.length_a   1.000
_cell.length_b   1.000
_cell.length_c   1.000
_cell.angle_alpha   90.00
_cell.angle_beta   90.00
_cell.angle_gamma   90.00
#
_symmetry.space_group_name_H-M   'P 1'
#
loop_
_entity.id
_entity.type
_entity.pdbx_description
1 polymer ?
#
loop_
_entity_poly.entity_id
_entity_poly.type
_entity_poly.pdbx_seq_one_letter_code
_entity_poly.pdbx_strand_id
1 'polypeptide(L)'
;GFDPAFRTGAKLAVVDQTGKLITTQVIYPVAPASQAKIAQAKKDLADLIKKYAIEIIAIGNGTASRESEAFVAEVLKDFPETSYVIVNESGASVYSASELARHEFPDLTVEKRSAISIARRLQDPLAELVKIDPKSIGVGQYQHDVSQKKLSENLDFVVDTVVNQVGVNVNTASSTLLSHVSGLNKTISENIVAYREENGEIASRAEIKKVPRLGAKAFEQAAGFLRIPNAKNILDNTGVHPESYPAVKALFKKLAITDLDDSAKAKLKALNLKETAEELGLGQETLKDIIADLLKPGRDLRDDFEAPVLRQDVLELKDLSVGQKLEGTVRNVVDFGAFVDIGV
;
A
#
# COMPACT_ATOMS: atom_id res chain seq x y z
N GLY A 1 -11.78 -6.11 -0.67
CA GLY A 1 -11.09 -7.21 -1.34
C GLY A 1 -12.06 -8.26 -1.83
N PHE A 2 -11.83 -8.70 -3.01
CA PHE A 2 -12.63 -9.73 -3.69
C PHE A 2 -11.67 -10.84 -4.14
N ASP A 3 -11.78 -12.02 -3.53
CA ASP A 3 -10.99 -13.20 -3.86
C ASP A 3 -11.86 -14.15 -4.70
N PRO A 4 -11.62 -14.22 -6.03
CA PRO A 4 -12.47 -14.96 -6.95
C PRO A 4 -12.35 -16.48 -6.77
N ALA A 5 -13.45 -17.21 -6.95
CA ALA A 5 -13.43 -18.67 -7.04
C ALA A 5 -14.70 -19.21 -7.68
N PHE A 6 -14.58 -20.28 -8.48
CA PHE A 6 -15.73 -20.89 -9.17
C PHE A 6 -16.64 -21.68 -8.22
N ARG A 7 -16.08 -22.63 -7.47
CA ARG A 7 -16.87 -23.61 -6.72
C ARG A 7 -17.19 -23.22 -5.30
N THR A 8 -16.20 -22.66 -4.60
CA THR A 8 -16.30 -22.34 -3.18
C THR A 8 -16.95 -20.97 -2.92
N GLY A 9 -17.32 -20.26 -3.99
CA GLY A 9 -17.81 -18.90 -3.93
C GLY A 9 -16.67 -17.88 -3.75
N ALA A 10 -16.89 -16.66 -4.22
CA ALA A 10 -15.97 -15.56 -4.02
C ALA A 10 -16.04 -15.06 -2.57
N LYS A 11 -14.88 -14.78 -1.97
CA LYS A 11 -14.76 -14.27 -0.62
C LYS A 11 -14.57 -12.77 -0.69
N LEU A 12 -15.39 -12.06 0.05
CA LEU A 12 -15.35 -10.61 0.16
C LEU A 12 -14.81 -10.22 1.53
N ALA A 13 -13.98 -9.19 1.56
CA ALA A 13 -13.55 -8.55 2.80
C ALA A 13 -13.67 -7.04 2.67
N VAL A 14 -14.34 -6.40 3.61
CA VAL A 14 -14.41 -4.94 3.71
C VAL A 14 -13.39 -4.50 4.74
N VAL A 15 -12.52 -3.57 4.35
CA VAL A 15 -11.52 -2.95 5.22
C VAL A 15 -11.72 -1.44 5.24
N ASP A 16 -11.36 -0.80 6.35
CA ASP A 16 -11.34 0.66 6.44
C ASP A 16 -10.05 1.25 5.85
N GLN A 17 -9.88 2.56 5.95
CA GLN A 17 -8.72 3.29 5.41
C GLN A 17 -7.38 2.84 6.01
N THR A 18 -7.38 2.28 7.22
CA THR A 18 -6.18 1.76 7.90
C THR A 18 -5.92 0.29 7.63
N GLY A 19 -6.75 -0.36 6.82
CA GLY A 19 -6.69 -1.80 6.57
C GLY A 19 -7.29 -2.66 7.66
N LYS A 20 -8.01 -2.06 8.64
CA LYS A 20 -8.75 -2.81 9.67
C LYS A 20 -9.93 -3.54 9.04
N LEU A 21 -10.07 -4.83 9.35
CA LEU A 21 -11.20 -5.63 8.88
C LEU A 21 -12.51 -5.16 9.53
N ILE A 22 -13.51 -4.88 8.69
CA ILE A 22 -14.86 -4.54 9.12
C ILE A 22 -15.77 -5.77 9.06
N THR A 23 -15.79 -6.47 7.91
CA THR A 23 -16.63 -7.66 7.73
C THR A 23 -16.11 -8.54 6.60
N THR A 24 -16.56 -9.81 6.59
CA THR A 24 -16.34 -10.74 5.48
C THR A 24 -17.65 -11.37 5.05
N GLN A 25 -17.77 -11.67 3.75
CA GLN A 25 -18.92 -12.36 3.20
C GLN A 25 -18.48 -13.34 2.10
N VAL A 26 -19.28 -14.37 1.85
CA VAL A 26 -19.11 -15.28 0.71
C VAL A 26 -20.29 -15.11 -0.21
N ILE A 27 -20.03 -14.91 -1.49
CA ILE A 27 -21.05 -14.82 -2.53
C ILE A 27 -20.74 -15.79 -3.66
N TYR A 28 -21.75 -16.12 -4.48
CA TYR A 28 -21.59 -17.03 -5.60
C TYR A 28 -21.92 -16.30 -6.91
N PRO A 29 -20.96 -15.49 -7.43
CA PRO A 29 -21.22 -14.55 -8.51
C PRO A 29 -21.21 -15.15 -9.90
N VAL A 30 -20.63 -16.35 -10.10
CA VAL A 30 -20.33 -16.92 -11.40
C VAL A 30 -20.70 -18.42 -11.47
N ALA A 31 -20.82 -18.95 -12.69
CA ALA A 31 -21.00 -20.39 -12.88
C ALA A 31 -19.88 -21.19 -12.16
N PRO A 32 -20.20 -22.40 -11.62
CA PRO A 32 -21.42 -23.20 -11.80
C PRO A 32 -22.58 -22.85 -10.84
N ALA A 33 -22.56 -21.68 -10.21
CA ALA A 33 -23.68 -21.26 -9.37
C ALA A 33 -24.99 -21.10 -10.18
N SER A 34 -26.13 -21.41 -9.54
CA SER A 34 -27.43 -21.21 -10.17
C SER A 34 -27.73 -19.72 -10.37
N GLN A 35 -28.61 -19.40 -11.33
CA GLN A 35 -29.05 -18.03 -11.60
C GLN A 35 -29.61 -17.34 -10.35
N ALA A 36 -30.33 -18.09 -9.51
CA ALA A 36 -30.83 -17.54 -8.24
C ALA A 36 -29.70 -17.14 -7.28
N LYS A 37 -28.61 -17.93 -7.19
CA LYS A 37 -27.43 -17.58 -6.38
C LYS A 37 -26.68 -16.39 -6.96
N ILE A 38 -26.56 -16.30 -8.28
CA ILE A 38 -25.92 -15.15 -8.94
C ILE A 38 -26.74 -13.88 -8.72
N ALA A 39 -28.08 -13.95 -8.83
CA ALA A 39 -28.94 -12.81 -8.52
C ALA A 39 -28.85 -12.39 -7.05
N GLN A 40 -28.75 -13.33 -6.12
CA GLN A 40 -28.53 -13.03 -4.71
C GLN A 40 -27.15 -12.39 -4.49
N ALA A 41 -26.10 -12.90 -5.17
CA ALA A 41 -24.76 -12.32 -5.07
C ALA A 41 -24.70 -10.85 -5.55
N LYS A 42 -25.46 -10.49 -6.60
CA LYS A 42 -25.59 -9.08 -7.04
C LYS A 42 -26.20 -8.21 -5.96
N LYS A 43 -27.27 -8.68 -5.33
CA LYS A 43 -27.91 -7.96 -4.22
C LYS A 43 -26.97 -7.81 -3.03
N ASP A 44 -26.30 -8.89 -2.64
CA ASP A 44 -25.38 -8.90 -1.51
C ASP A 44 -24.22 -7.90 -1.72
N LEU A 45 -23.63 -7.86 -2.92
CA LEU A 45 -22.55 -6.91 -3.25
C LEU A 45 -23.10 -5.47 -3.24
N ALA A 46 -24.28 -5.23 -3.83
CA ALA A 46 -24.91 -3.91 -3.81
C ALA A 46 -25.21 -3.42 -2.39
N ASP A 47 -25.68 -4.30 -1.52
CA ASP A 47 -25.95 -3.99 -0.12
C ASP A 47 -24.65 -3.66 0.66
N LEU A 48 -23.55 -4.39 0.40
CA LEU A 48 -22.24 -4.08 0.96
C LEU A 48 -21.74 -2.70 0.51
N ILE A 49 -21.83 -2.39 -0.79
CA ILE A 49 -21.40 -1.09 -1.34
C ILE A 49 -22.15 0.04 -0.64
N LYS A 50 -23.47 -0.04 -0.55
CA LYS A 50 -24.31 0.97 0.11
C LYS A 50 -24.02 1.10 1.59
N LYS A 51 -23.95 -0.04 2.29
CA LYS A 51 -23.82 -0.07 3.75
C LYS A 51 -22.50 0.51 4.24
N TYR A 52 -21.43 0.26 3.51
CA TYR A 52 -20.08 0.64 3.92
C TYR A 52 -19.47 1.75 3.07
N ALA A 53 -20.25 2.35 2.15
CA ALA A 53 -19.79 3.38 1.23
C ALA A 53 -18.48 2.98 0.52
N ILE A 54 -18.50 1.80 -0.14
CA ILE A 54 -17.31 1.25 -0.78
C ILE A 54 -16.89 2.14 -1.95
N GLU A 55 -15.66 2.61 -1.94
CA GLU A 55 -15.07 3.44 -2.98
C GLU A 55 -14.40 2.59 -4.07
N ILE A 56 -13.65 1.55 -3.67
CA ILE A 56 -12.87 0.72 -4.60
C ILE A 56 -13.02 -0.75 -4.25
N ILE A 57 -13.16 -1.59 -5.28
CA ILE A 57 -13.16 -3.06 -5.17
C ILE A 57 -11.85 -3.59 -5.75
N ALA A 58 -11.00 -4.18 -4.91
CA ALA A 58 -9.79 -4.87 -5.34
C ALA A 58 -10.11 -6.33 -5.66
N ILE A 59 -9.98 -6.73 -6.92
CA ILE A 59 -10.27 -8.09 -7.40
C ILE A 59 -8.94 -8.82 -7.62
N GLY A 60 -8.76 -9.99 -7.01
CA GLY A 60 -7.60 -10.84 -7.25
C GLY A 60 -7.55 -11.34 -8.70
N ASN A 61 -6.35 -11.46 -9.26
CA ASN A 61 -6.13 -11.85 -10.66
C ASN A 61 -6.00 -13.37 -10.88
N GLY A 62 -6.42 -14.19 -9.93
CA GLY A 62 -6.35 -15.65 -10.02
C GLY A 62 -7.51 -16.29 -10.76
N THR A 63 -7.87 -17.49 -10.32
CA THR A 63 -8.95 -18.28 -10.91
C THR A 63 -10.29 -17.55 -10.84
N ALA A 64 -11.06 -17.56 -11.95
CA ALA A 64 -12.36 -16.86 -12.08
C ALA A 64 -12.28 -15.32 -12.03
N SER A 65 -11.11 -14.73 -12.22
CA SER A 65 -10.94 -13.27 -12.17
C SER A 65 -11.76 -12.56 -13.24
N ARG A 66 -11.72 -13.00 -14.49
CA ARG A 66 -12.47 -12.39 -15.61
C ARG A 66 -13.98 -12.43 -15.43
N GLU A 67 -14.49 -13.58 -15.03
CA GLU A 67 -15.94 -13.74 -14.78
C GLU A 67 -16.38 -12.89 -13.58
N SER A 68 -15.53 -12.78 -12.56
CA SER A 68 -15.78 -11.92 -11.40
C SER A 68 -15.68 -10.44 -11.76
N GLU A 69 -14.76 -10.06 -12.62
CA GLU A 69 -14.65 -8.70 -13.17
C GLU A 69 -15.93 -8.31 -13.91
N ALA A 70 -16.41 -9.15 -14.83
CA ALA A 70 -17.67 -8.93 -15.55
C ALA A 70 -18.87 -8.78 -14.58
N PHE A 71 -18.94 -9.64 -13.56
CA PHE A 71 -19.97 -9.57 -12.53
C PHE A 71 -19.92 -8.25 -11.74
N VAL A 72 -18.74 -7.85 -11.29
CA VAL A 72 -18.54 -6.59 -10.53
C VAL A 72 -18.90 -5.39 -11.41
N ALA A 73 -18.40 -5.33 -12.66
CA ALA A 73 -18.70 -4.25 -13.58
C ALA A 73 -20.21 -4.11 -13.85
N GLU A 74 -20.93 -5.24 -13.92
CA GLU A 74 -22.40 -5.21 -14.09
C GLU A 74 -23.09 -4.58 -12.86
N VAL A 75 -22.67 -4.94 -11.64
CA VAL A 75 -23.23 -4.35 -10.41
C VAL A 75 -22.89 -2.86 -10.32
N LEU A 76 -21.69 -2.46 -10.72
CA LEU A 76 -21.22 -1.07 -10.63
C LEU A 76 -21.94 -0.11 -11.57
N LYS A 77 -22.70 -0.57 -12.56
CA LYS A 77 -23.56 0.31 -13.38
C LYS A 77 -24.52 1.15 -12.54
N ASP A 78 -24.92 0.63 -11.38
CA ASP A 78 -25.80 1.31 -10.42
C ASP A 78 -25.02 2.14 -9.37
N PHE A 79 -23.69 2.13 -9.41
CA PHE A 79 -22.80 2.76 -8.42
C PHE A 79 -21.67 3.57 -9.08
N PRO A 80 -21.96 4.74 -9.68
CA PRO A 80 -20.96 5.50 -10.45
C PRO A 80 -19.79 6.02 -9.61
N GLU A 81 -19.94 6.10 -8.29
CA GLU A 81 -18.88 6.53 -7.37
C GLU A 81 -17.94 5.40 -6.96
N THR A 82 -18.28 4.15 -7.28
CA THR A 82 -17.47 2.98 -6.92
C THR A 82 -16.72 2.48 -8.16
N SER A 83 -15.44 2.24 -8.01
CA SER A 83 -14.59 1.69 -9.07
C SER A 83 -14.03 0.33 -8.68
N TYR A 84 -13.45 -0.40 -9.62
CA TYR A 84 -12.72 -1.62 -9.33
C TYR A 84 -11.31 -1.62 -9.96
N VAL A 85 -10.46 -2.47 -9.46
CA VAL A 85 -9.10 -2.69 -9.97
C VAL A 85 -8.71 -4.15 -9.81
N ILE A 86 -7.97 -4.67 -10.79
CA ILE A 86 -7.39 -6.02 -10.70
C ILE A 86 -6.08 -5.95 -9.92
N VAL A 87 -5.96 -6.75 -8.88
CA VAL A 87 -4.80 -6.78 -7.98
C VAL A 87 -4.07 -8.11 -8.12
N ASN A 88 -2.76 -8.06 -8.23
CA ASN A 88 -1.93 -9.26 -8.22
C ASN A 88 -2.02 -9.97 -6.86
N GLU A 89 -2.51 -11.23 -6.87
CA GLU A 89 -2.69 -12.05 -5.67
C GLU A 89 -1.53 -13.02 -5.40
N SER A 90 -0.42 -12.95 -6.14
CA SER A 90 0.72 -13.85 -5.96
C SER A 90 1.14 -13.94 -4.48
N GLY A 91 1.25 -15.16 -3.97
CA GLY A 91 1.57 -15.43 -2.57
C GLY A 91 0.45 -15.14 -1.54
N ALA A 92 -0.74 -14.66 -1.95
CA ALA A 92 -1.85 -14.45 -1.01
C ALA A 92 -2.29 -15.74 -0.34
N SER A 93 -2.27 -16.87 -1.05
CA SER A 93 -2.54 -18.19 -0.50
C SER A 93 -1.45 -18.64 0.50
N VAL A 94 -0.18 -18.30 0.24
CA VAL A 94 0.94 -18.59 1.16
C VAL A 94 0.73 -17.82 2.48
N TYR A 95 0.46 -16.51 2.39
CA TYR A 95 0.15 -15.70 3.55
C TYR A 95 -1.06 -16.25 4.32
N SER A 96 -2.19 -16.49 3.64
CA SER A 96 -3.44 -16.87 4.29
C SER A 96 -3.35 -18.18 5.08
N ALA A 97 -2.48 -19.10 4.65
CA ALA A 97 -2.19 -20.35 5.32
C ALA A 97 -1.12 -20.24 6.43
N SER A 98 -0.39 -19.12 6.50
CA SER A 98 0.72 -18.90 7.41
C SER A 98 0.28 -18.83 8.88
N GLU A 99 1.23 -19.01 9.78
CA GLU A 99 1.05 -18.84 11.22
C GLU A 99 0.74 -17.37 11.55
N LEU A 100 1.37 -16.43 10.83
CA LEU A 100 1.10 -15.01 10.98
C LEU A 100 -0.37 -14.67 10.68
N ALA A 101 -0.91 -15.16 9.57
CA ALA A 101 -2.31 -14.91 9.21
C ALA A 101 -3.30 -15.55 10.21
N ARG A 102 -2.94 -16.71 10.79
CA ARG A 102 -3.73 -17.32 11.88
C ARG A 102 -3.70 -16.46 13.15
N HIS A 103 -2.58 -15.85 13.45
CA HIS A 103 -2.45 -14.93 14.59
C HIS A 103 -3.23 -13.63 14.37
N GLU A 104 -3.15 -13.05 13.17
CA GLU A 104 -3.91 -11.83 12.83
C GLU A 104 -5.43 -12.06 12.82
N PHE A 105 -5.87 -13.22 12.34
CA PHE A 105 -7.29 -13.55 12.16
C PHE A 105 -7.58 -15.00 12.60
N PRO A 106 -7.56 -15.29 13.92
CA PRO A 106 -7.73 -16.64 14.42
C PRO A 106 -9.09 -17.25 14.07
N ASP A 107 -10.14 -16.45 14.03
CA ASP A 107 -11.53 -16.88 13.81
C ASP A 107 -11.92 -16.99 12.33
N LEU A 108 -11.02 -16.64 11.40
CA LEU A 108 -11.31 -16.68 9.97
C LEU A 108 -10.70 -17.92 9.30
N THR A 109 -11.39 -18.39 8.27
CA THR A 109 -10.87 -19.44 7.38
C THR A 109 -9.75 -18.90 6.48
N VAL A 110 -8.94 -19.81 5.94
CA VAL A 110 -7.80 -19.47 5.05
C VAL A 110 -8.27 -18.60 3.88
N GLU A 111 -9.39 -18.95 3.25
CA GLU A 111 -9.91 -18.23 2.08
C GLU A 111 -10.36 -16.80 2.42
N LYS A 112 -10.94 -16.58 3.59
CA LYS A 112 -11.36 -15.24 4.01
C LYS A 112 -10.16 -14.34 4.30
N ARG A 113 -9.07 -14.90 4.81
CA ARG A 113 -7.81 -14.16 5.04
C ARG A 113 -7.17 -13.70 3.73
N SER A 114 -7.29 -14.49 2.64
CA SER A 114 -6.83 -14.11 1.31
C SER A 114 -7.52 -12.84 0.81
N ALA A 115 -8.85 -12.76 0.92
CA ALA A 115 -9.61 -11.57 0.51
C ALA A 115 -9.19 -10.30 1.26
N ILE A 116 -8.84 -10.42 2.55
CA ILE A 116 -8.31 -9.29 3.33
C ILE A 116 -6.96 -8.83 2.77
N SER A 117 -6.07 -9.79 2.48
CA SER A 117 -4.76 -9.48 1.91
C SER A 117 -4.88 -8.78 0.55
N ILE A 118 -5.79 -9.21 -0.32
CA ILE A 118 -6.04 -8.58 -1.62
C ILE A 118 -6.47 -7.11 -1.43
N ALA A 119 -7.38 -6.82 -0.48
CA ALA A 119 -7.78 -5.45 -0.17
C ALA A 119 -6.59 -4.60 0.29
N ARG A 120 -5.83 -5.10 1.26
CA ARG A 120 -4.70 -4.40 1.85
C ARG A 120 -3.55 -4.17 0.88
N ARG A 121 -3.35 -5.07 -0.11
CA ARG A 121 -2.35 -4.88 -1.17
C ARG A 121 -2.62 -3.65 -2.02
N LEU A 122 -3.88 -3.28 -2.22
CA LEU A 122 -4.23 -2.05 -2.92
C LEU A 122 -3.88 -0.82 -2.09
N GLN A 123 -4.11 -0.89 -0.78
CA GLN A 123 -3.84 0.23 0.13
C GLN A 123 -2.35 0.42 0.40
N ASP A 124 -1.65 -0.66 0.73
CA ASP A 124 -0.22 -0.67 1.04
C ASP A 124 0.39 -2.03 0.64
N PRO A 125 0.85 -2.18 -0.62
CA PRO A 125 1.44 -3.42 -1.10
C PRO A 125 2.63 -3.88 -0.24
N LEU A 126 3.48 -2.95 0.20
CA LEU A 126 4.66 -3.27 0.99
C LEU A 126 4.28 -3.90 2.32
N ALA A 127 3.23 -3.37 2.99
CA ALA A 127 2.72 -3.89 4.26
C ALA A 127 2.25 -5.35 4.17
N GLU A 128 1.76 -5.78 3.01
CA GLU A 128 1.32 -7.15 2.79
C GLU A 128 2.42 -8.06 2.23
N LEU A 129 3.21 -7.58 1.28
CA LEU A 129 4.23 -8.40 0.62
C LEU A 129 5.35 -8.80 1.57
N VAL A 130 5.72 -7.98 2.54
CA VAL A 130 6.74 -8.34 3.56
C VAL A 130 6.31 -9.49 4.48
N LYS A 131 5.03 -9.84 4.51
CA LYS A 131 4.51 -10.98 5.26
C LYS A 131 4.81 -12.33 4.61
N ILE A 132 5.28 -12.31 3.36
CA ILE A 132 5.51 -13.49 2.53
C ILE A 132 7.01 -13.64 2.33
N ASP A 133 7.56 -14.83 2.64
CA ASP A 133 8.95 -15.14 2.30
C ASP A 133 9.16 -14.96 0.79
N PRO A 134 10.07 -14.07 0.35
CA PRO A 134 10.33 -13.84 -1.07
C PRO A 134 10.64 -15.11 -1.86
N LYS A 135 11.23 -16.12 -1.22
CA LYS A 135 11.52 -17.43 -1.84
C LYS A 135 10.26 -18.20 -2.20
N SER A 136 9.13 -17.95 -1.52
CA SER A 136 7.84 -18.59 -1.83
C SER A 136 7.18 -18.02 -3.09
N ILE A 137 7.53 -16.81 -3.49
CA ILE A 137 7.09 -16.20 -4.76
C ILE A 137 8.09 -16.50 -5.88
N GLY A 138 9.36 -16.61 -5.51
CA GLY A 138 10.48 -16.84 -6.41
C GLY A 138 11.35 -15.60 -6.63
N VAL A 139 12.63 -15.71 -6.33
CA VAL A 139 13.62 -14.63 -6.50
C VAL A 139 14.51 -14.84 -7.73
N GLY A 140 14.49 -16.02 -8.32
CA GLY A 140 15.24 -16.36 -9.51
C GLY A 140 15.49 -17.87 -9.66
N GLN A 141 15.85 -18.32 -10.86
CA GLN A 141 16.09 -19.74 -11.14
C GLN A 141 17.24 -20.32 -10.30
N TYR A 142 18.23 -19.49 -9.96
CA TYR A 142 19.39 -19.85 -9.13
C TYR A 142 19.04 -20.06 -7.64
N GLN A 143 17.81 -19.81 -7.24
CA GLN A 143 17.36 -19.86 -5.83
C GLN A 143 17.72 -21.19 -5.16
N HIS A 144 17.66 -22.30 -5.88
CA HIS A 144 17.93 -23.64 -5.36
C HIS A 144 19.41 -24.04 -5.42
N ASP A 145 20.24 -23.28 -6.15
CA ASP A 145 21.65 -23.57 -6.37
C ASP A 145 22.58 -22.87 -5.38
N VAL A 146 22.03 -22.04 -4.49
CA VAL A 146 22.78 -21.26 -3.50
C VAL A 146 22.46 -21.69 -2.06
N SER A 147 23.35 -21.33 -1.13
CA SER A 147 23.11 -21.56 0.29
C SER A 147 21.84 -20.87 0.76
N GLN A 148 20.85 -21.65 1.22
CA GLN A 148 19.55 -21.13 1.66
C GLN A 148 19.67 -20.16 2.85
N LYS A 149 20.61 -20.41 3.76
CA LYS A 149 20.87 -19.52 4.89
C LYS A 149 21.38 -18.15 4.41
N LYS A 150 22.40 -18.15 3.55
CA LYS A 150 22.94 -16.89 3.01
C LYS A 150 21.92 -16.13 2.15
N LEU A 151 21.12 -16.86 1.38
CA LEU A 151 20.04 -16.24 0.58
C LEU A 151 19.04 -15.56 1.49
N SER A 152 18.55 -16.20 2.55
CA SER A 152 17.61 -15.60 3.50
C SER A 152 18.22 -14.37 4.17
N GLU A 153 19.45 -14.45 4.70
CA GLU A 153 20.12 -13.32 5.34
C GLU A 153 20.26 -12.10 4.40
N ASN A 154 20.60 -12.35 3.13
CA ASN A 154 20.68 -11.26 2.15
C ASN A 154 19.31 -10.69 1.77
N LEU A 155 18.28 -11.52 1.65
CA LEU A 155 16.91 -11.06 1.37
C LEU A 155 16.38 -10.21 2.52
N ASP A 156 16.57 -10.63 3.77
CA ASP A 156 16.19 -9.87 4.96
C ASP A 156 16.91 -8.51 4.99
N PHE A 157 18.22 -8.49 4.73
CA PHE A 157 18.99 -7.23 4.64
C PHE A 157 18.47 -6.29 3.55
N VAL A 158 18.11 -6.81 2.38
CA VAL A 158 17.54 -6.01 1.28
C VAL A 158 16.18 -5.45 1.69
N VAL A 159 15.31 -6.27 2.31
CA VAL A 159 14.00 -5.83 2.79
C VAL A 159 14.16 -4.70 3.81
N ASP A 160 14.99 -4.88 4.84
CA ASP A 160 15.25 -3.86 5.86
C ASP A 160 15.78 -2.57 5.23
N THR A 161 16.71 -2.67 4.30
CA THR A 161 17.29 -1.52 3.60
C THR A 161 16.21 -0.76 2.83
N VAL A 162 15.40 -1.45 2.02
CA VAL A 162 14.34 -0.83 1.21
C VAL A 162 13.27 -0.19 2.09
N VAL A 163 12.80 -0.89 3.13
CA VAL A 163 11.79 -0.38 4.05
C VAL A 163 12.23 0.93 4.70
N ASN A 164 13.48 1.00 5.18
CA ASN A 164 14.00 2.20 5.81
C ASN A 164 14.28 3.33 4.79
N GLN A 165 14.65 3.02 3.55
CA GLN A 165 14.82 4.03 2.50
C GLN A 165 13.51 4.65 2.06
N VAL A 166 12.47 3.83 1.86
CA VAL A 166 11.14 4.30 1.42
C VAL A 166 10.41 5.00 2.55
N GLY A 167 10.57 4.51 3.76
CA GLY A 167 9.75 4.89 4.90
C GLY A 167 8.41 4.15 4.92
N VAL A 168 7.72 4.24 6.03
CA VAL A 168 6.53 3.43 6.32
C VAL A 168 5.37 4.32 6.74
N ASN A 169 4.23 4.19 6.08
CA ASN A 169 2.99 4.84 6.52
C ASN A 169 2.49 4.15 7.81
N VAL A 170 2.53 4.87 8.92
CA VAL A 170 2.18 4.32 10.25
C VAL A 170 0.71 3.90 10.33
N ASN A 171 -0.15 4.49 9.51
CA ASN A 171 -1.60 4.22 9.52
C ASN A 171 -2.00 3.00 8.69
N THR A 172 -1.18 2.58 7.72
CA THR A 172 -1.49 1.41 6.86
C THR A 172 -0.54 0.23 7.09
N ALA A 173 0.63 0.48 7.67
CA ALA A 173 1.65 -0.55 7.88
C ALA A 173 1.13 -1.72 8.73
N SER A 174 1.52 -2.94 8.35
CA SER A 174 1.36 -4.12 9.20
C SER A 174 2.40 -4.13 10.33
N SER A 175 2.13 -4.88 11.39
CA SER A 175 3.12 -5.09 12.46
C SER A 175 4.42 -5.71 11.92
N THR A 176 4.32 -6.57 10.91
CA THR A 176 5.47 -7.14 10.21
C THR A 176 6.29 -6.07 9.52
N LEU A 177 5.66 -5.18 8.75
CA LEU A 177 6.36 -4.07 8.09
C LEU A 177 7.03 -3.14 9.10
N LEU A 178 6.32 -2.77 10.15
CA LEU A 178 6.86 -1.93 11.22
C LEU A 178 8.07 -2.57 11.92
N SER A 179 8.13 -3.90 12.03
CA SER A 179 9.26 -4.59 12.66
C SER A 179 10.57 -4.50 11.86
N HIS A 180 10.51 -4.15 10.57
CA HIS A 180 11.68 -3.84 9.73
C HIS A 180 12.18 -2.41 9.90
N VAL A 181 11.43 -1.55 10.59
CA VAL A 181 11.85 -0.17 10.86
C VAL A 181 12.88 -0.14 11.99
N SER A 182 13.99 0.54 11.76
CA SER A 182 15.05 0.72 12.75
C SER A 182 14.49 1.27 14.07
N GLY A 183 14.82 0.64 15.18
CA GLY A 183 14.36 1.03 16.52
C GLY A 183 13.02 0.41 16.95
N LEU A 184 12.28 -0.24 16.07
CA LEU A 184 11.06 -0.95 16.40
C LEU A 184 11.33 -2.47 16.56
N ASN A 185 10.65 -3.05 17.52
CA ASN A 185 10.60 -4.51 17.70
C ASN A 185 9.17 -5.02 17.52
N LYS A 186 8.98 -6.33 17.49
CA LYS A 186 7.69 -6.97 17.32
C LYS A 186 6.61 -6.42 18.27
N THR A 187 6.91 -6.32 19.56
CA THR A 187 5.93 -5.83 20.56
C THR A 187 5.52 -4.38 20.34
N ILE A 188 6.48 -3.50 20.03
CA ILE A 188 6.18 -2.09 19.73
C ILE A 188 5.37 -1.99 18.43
N SER A 189 5.74 -2.77 17.42
CA SER A 189 5.02 -2.80 16.13
C SER A 189 3.57 -3.25 16.28
N GLU A 190 3.32 -4.28 17.08
CA GLU A 190 1.96 -4.75 17.43
C GLU A 190 1.19 -3.68 18.22
N ASN A 191 1.84 -2.99 19.15
CA ASN A 191 1.22 -1.90 19.92
C ASN A 191 0.87 -0.68 19.05
N ILE A 192 1.65 -0.36 18.02
CA ILE A 192 1.30 0.72 17.07
C ILE A 192 0.00 0.36 16.33
N VAL A 193 -0.10 -0.87 15.85
CA VAL A 193 -1.31 -1.35 15.16
C VAL A 193 -2.50 -1.32 16.10
N ALA A 194 -2.38 -1.87 17.31
CA ALA A 194 -3.44 -1.87 18.32
C ALA A 194 -3.88 -0.44 18.67
N TYR A 195 -2.92 0.47 18.86
CA TYR A 195 -3.21 1.87 19.20
C TYR A 195 -4.08 2.54 18.13
N ARG A 196 -3.75 2.40 16.83
CA ARG A 196 -4.55 3.01 15.78
C ARG A 196 -5.92 2.33 15.60
N GLU A 197 -6.03 1.02 15.89
CA GLU A 197 -7.32 0.31 15.86
C GLU A 197 -8.27 0.74 16.96
N GLU A 198 -7.74 1.15 18.10
CA GLU A 198 -8.53 1.64 19.25
C GLU A 198 -8.84 3.13 19.15
N ASN A 199 -7.90 3.95 18.69
CA ASN A 199 -7.96 5.42 18.74
C ASN A 199 -8.22 6.08 17.38
N GLY A 200 -8.23 5.30 16.28
CA GLY A 200 -8.28 5.82 14.92
C GLY A 200 -6.91 6.18 14.37
N GLU A 201 -6.88 6.88 13.24
CA GLU A 201 -5.64 7.27 12.57
C GLU A 201 -4.73 8.12 13.48
N ILE A 202 -3.44 7.80 13.46
CA ILE A 202 -2.39 8.58 14.10
C ILE A 202 -2.18 9.85 13.27
N ALA A 203 -2.43 11.01 13.88
CA ALA A 203 -2.47 12.30 13.18
C ALA A 203 -1.11 13.04 13.13
N SER A 204 -0.13 12.62 13.92
CA SER A 204 1.19 13.26 13.97
C SER A 204 2.27 12.34 14.50
N ARG A 205 3.54 12.61 14.16
CA ARG A 205 4.67 11.89 14.75
C ARG A 205 4.73 12.06 16.28
N ALA A 206 4.33 13.21 16.80
CA ALA A 206 4.27 13.43 18.24
C ALA A 206 3.28 12.48 18.94
N GLU A 207 2.19 12.12 18.27
CA GLU A 207 1.19 11.20 18.79
C GLU A 207 1.71 9.77 18.92
N ILE A 208 2.64 9.35 18.08
CA ILE A 208 3.26 8.01 18.15
C ILE A 208 3.89 7.77 19.54
N LYS A 209 4.34 8.81 20.22
CA LYS A 209 4.89 8.72 21.59
C LYS A 209 3.90 8.20 22.62
N LYS A 210 2.59 8.21 22.32
CA LYS A 210 1.55 7.68 23.21
C LYS A 210 1.41 6.16 23.12
N VAL A 211 2.04 5.55 22.13
CA VAL A 211 1.99 4.10 21.94
C VAL A 211 2.67 3.39 23.12
N PRO A 212 2.01 2.40 23.76
CA PRO A 212 2.58 1.66 24.87
C PRO A 212 3.92 1.02 24.51
N ARG A 213 4.87 1.07 25.44
CA ARG A 213 6.23 0.52 25.33
C ARG A 213 7.13 1.18 24.27
N LEU A 214 6.67 2.20 23.56
CA LEU A 214 7.52 3.00 22.69
C LEU A 214 8.27 4.02 23.56
N GLY A 215 9.47 3.66 24.00
CA GLY A 215 10.33 4.55 24.77
C GLY A 215 10.97 5.65 23.91
N ALA A 216 11.52 6.67 24.57
CA ALA A 216 12.16 7.82 23.90
C ALA A 216 13.24 7.39 22.89
N LYS A 217 14.10 6.44 23.26
CA LYS A 217 15.17 5.93 22.39
C LYS A 217 14.63 5.23 21.13
N ALA A 218 13.60 4.39 21.27
CA ALA A 218 12.99 3.73 20.14
C ALA A 218 12.29 4.72 19.20
N PHE A 219 11.60 5.74 19.77
CA PHE A 219 11.01 6.82 18.99
C PHE A 219 12.07 7.61 18.22
N GLU A 220 13.16 8.00 18.88
CA GLU A 220 14.26 8.74 18.25
C GLU A 220 14.84 7.96 17.06
N GLN A 221 15.06 6.65 17.20
CA GLN A 221 15.57 5.82 16.11
C GLN A 221 14.58 5.64 14.97
N ALA A 222 13.28 5.51 15.26
CA ALA A 222 12.26 5.18 14.27
C ALA A 222 11.63 6.39 13.58
N ALA A 223 11.61 7.57 14.24
CA ALA A 223 10.79 8.71 13.83
C ALA A 223 11.04 9.18 12.39
N GLY A 224 12.28 9.15 11.92
CA GLY A 224 12.65 9.53 10.56
C GLY A 224 12.12 8.60 9.48
N PHE A 225 11.76 7.36 9.82
CA PHE A 225 11.26 6.35 8.88
C PHE A 225 9.75 6.22 8.88
N LEU A 226 9.06 6.76 9.89
CA LEU A 226 7.61 6.72 9.99
C LEU A 226 6.99 7.92 9.28
N ARG A 227 6.02 7.66 8.41
CA ARG A 227 5.33 8.66 7.58
C ARG A 227 3.87 8.77 7.98
N ILE A 228 3.34 10.00 7.94
CA ILE A 228 1.92 10.29 8.15
C ILE A 228 1.45 11.18 7.01
N PRO A 229 0.92 10.60 5.90
CA PRO A 229 0.61 11.34 4.67
C PRO A 229 -0.31 12.54 4.87
N ASN A 230 -1.31 12.43 5.74
CA ASN A 230 -2.33 13.46 5.97
C ASN A 230 -2.06 14.32 7.23
N ALA A 231 -0.80 14.36 7.71
CA ALA A 231 -0.47 15.15 8.89
C ALA A 231 -0.61 16.64 8.64
N LYS A 232 -1.05 17.38 9.66
CA LYS A 232 -1.07 18.86 9.62
C LYS A 232 0.33 19.47 9.47
N ASN A 233 1.33 18.81 10.02
CA ASN A 233 2.72 19.18 9.82
C ASN A 233 3.26 18.39 8.65
N ILE A 234 3.51 19.05 7.52
CA ILE A 234 4.01 18.42 6.28
C ILE A 234 5.33 17.66 6.50
N LEU A 235 6.13 18.04 7.51
CA LEU A 235 7.38 17.35 7.84
C LEU A 235 7.15 15.93 8.38
N ASP A 236 5.99 15.64 8.93
CA ASP A 236 5.64 14.30 9.41
C ASP A 236 5.48 13.28 8.27
N ASN A 237 5.37 13.75 7.02
CA ASN A 237 5.38 12.92 5.81
C ASN A 237 6.71 12.98 5.04
N THR A 238 7.81 13.28 5.69
CA THR A 238 9.15 13.38 5.10
C THR A 238 10.15 12.48 5.81
N GLY A 239 11.37 12.32 5.26
CA GLY A 239 12.50 11.65 5.92
C GLY A 239 13.14 12.49 7.02
N VAL A 240 12.79 13.77 7.12
CA VAL A 240 13.40 14.70 8.08
C VAL A 240 13.10 14.24 9.52
N HIS A 241 14.18 14.10 10.30
CA HIS A 241 14.05 13.73 11.70
C HIS A 241 13.45 14.89 12.53
N PRO A 242 12.57 14.62 13.52
CA PRO A 242 11.95 15.67 14.34
C PRO A 242 12.91 16.64 15.02
N GLU A 243 14.13 16.22 15.32
CA GLU A 243 15.19 17.10 15.87
C GLU A 243 15.55 18.25 14.94
N SER A 244 15.44 18.02 13.63
CA SER A 244 15.75 19.03 12.60
C SER A 244 14.56 19.95 12.29
N TYR A 245 13.36 19.70 12.84
CA TYR A 245 12.18 20.51 12.57
C TYR A 245 12.34 22.01 12.83
N PRO A 246 12.98 22.46 13.94
CA PRO A 246 13.19 23.89 14.17
C PRO A 246 13.98 24.55 13.04
N ALA A 247 15.06 23.93 12.59
CA ALA A 247 15.88 24.43 11.49
C ALA A 247 15.12 24.45 10.15
N VAL A 248 14.38 23.38 9.84
CA VAL A 248 13.59 23.31 8.60
C VAL A 248 12.45 24.31 8.61
N LYS A 249 11.78 24.53 9.74
CA LYS A 249 10.74 25.57 9.87
C LYS A 249 11.32 26.98 9.68
N ALA A 250 12.52 27.26 10.18
CA ALA A 250 13.22 28.51 9.93
C ALA A 250 13.53 28.68 8.43
N LEU A 251 14.01 27.63 7.78
CA LEU A 251 14.24 27.61 6.34
C LEU A 251 12.96 27.86 5.55
N PHE A 252 11.86 27.17 5.88
CA PHE A 252 10.56 27.35 5.21
C PHE A 252 10.03 28.79 5.37
N LYS A 253 10.17 29.36 6.56
CA LYS A 253 9.80 30.77 6.79
C LYS A 253 10.63 31.71 5.92
N LYS A 254 11.95 31.50 5.82
CA LYS A 254 12.84 32.29 4.95
C LYS A 254 12.46 32.23 3.50
N LEU A 255 12.12 31.05 2.99
CA LEU A 255 11.78 30.80 1.59
C LEU A 255 10.30 31.01 1.27
N ALA A 256 9.46 31.36 2.27
CA ALA A 256 8.01 31.42 2.14
C ALA A 256 7.43 30.10 1.56
N ILE A 257 7.82 28.96 2.12
CA ILE A 257 7.33 27.62 1.78
C ILE A 257 6.22 27.26 2.77
N THR A 258 5.04 26.96 2.23
CA THR A 258 3.87 26.46 2.99
C THR A 258 3.55 25.03 2.68
N ASP A 259 3.93 24.57 1.48
CA ASP A 259 3.74 23.21 1.02
C ASP A 259 4.96 22.78 0.17
N LEU A 260 5.16 21.47 -0.02
CA LEU A 260 6.28 20.90 -0.79
C LEU A 260 5.90 20.71 -2.27
N ASP A 261 5.36 21.76 -2.88
CA ASP A 261 5.05 21.82 -4.30
C ASP A 261 6.30 22.01 -5.20
N ASP A 262 6.13 22.04 -6.49
CA ASP A 262 7.25 22.21 -7.43
C ASP A 262 7.95 23.57 -7.29
N SER A 263 7.25 24.61 -6.85
CA SER A 263 7.85 25.91 -6.53
C SER A 263 8.77 25.81 -5.33
N ALA A 264 8.33 25.14 -4.27
CA ALA A 264 9.15 24.87 -3.08
C ALA A 264 10.38 24.03 -3.43
N LYS A 265 10.21 22.97 -4.23
CA LYS A 265 11.32 22.13 -4.71
C LYS A 265 12.35 22.93 -5.51
N ALA A 266 11.91 23.85 -6.38
CA ALA A 266 12.80 24.73 -7.14
C ALA A 266 13.62 25.65 -6.19
N LYS A 267 12.97 26.26 -5.19
CA LYS A 267 13.64 27.10 -4.18
C LYS A 267 14.67 26.30 -3.39
N LEU A 268 14.34 25.09 -2.97
CA LEU A 268 15.24 24.20 -2.22
C LEU A 268 16.48 23.79 -3.06
N LYS A 269 16.29 23.51 -4.36
CA LYS A 269 17.40 23.18 -5.28
C LYS A 269 18.34 24.36 -5.56
N ALA A 270 17.84 25.59 -5.49
CA ALA A 270 18.61 26.81 -5.76
C ALA A 270 19.42 27.33 -4.56
N LEU A 271 19.35 26.66 -3.40
CA LEU A 271 20.03 27.08 -2.18
C LEU A 271 21.56 26.99 -2.27
N ASN A 272 22.23 27.99 -1.74
CA ASN A 272 23.64 27.90 -1.41
C ASN A 272 23.81 27.13 -0.10
N LEU A 273 24.20 25.84 -0.24
CA LEU A 273 24.29 24.92 0.91
C LEU A 273 25.21 25.42 2.03
N LYS A 274 26.34 26.01 1.69
CA LYS A 274 27.32 26.47 2.70
C LYS A 274 26.74 27.61 3.52
N GLU A 275 26.27 28.64 2.87
CA GLU A 275 25.73 29.84 3.52
C GLU A 275 24.48 29.52 4.33
N THR A 276 23.58 28.71 3.76
CA THR A 276 22.35 28.30 4.45
C THR A 276 22.63 27.40 5.65
N ALA A 277 23.63 26.52 5.59
CA ALA A 277 24.00 25.66 6.71
C ALA A 277 24.55 26.49 7.87
N GLU A 278 25.43 27.48 7.59
CA GLU A 278 25.98 28.42 8.60
C GLU A 278 24.85 29.21 9.27
N GLU A 279 23.90 29.74 8.49
CA GLU A 279 22.76 30.49 9.04
C GLU A 279 21.83 29.65 9.93
N LEU A 280 21.63 28.37 9.59
CA LEU A 280 20.75 27.46 10.33
C LEU A 280 21.47 26.74 11.49
N GLY A 281 22.80 26.96 11.64
CA GLY A 281 23.61 26.26 12.65
C GLY A 281 23.69 24.74 12.40
N LEU A 282 23.61 24.31 11.14
CA LEU A 282 23.68 22.91 10.73
C LEU A 282 25.00 22.58 10.05
N GLY A 283 25.41 21.32 10.09
CA GLY A 283 26.44 20.82 9.20
C GLY A 283 25.97 20.83 7.73
N GLN A 284 26.90 21.10 6.80
CA GLN A 284 26.59 21.18 5.37
C GLN A 284 26.03 19.85 4.83
N GLU A 285 26.58 18.70 5.25
CA GLU A 285 26.09 17.38 4.87
C GLU A 285 24.69 17.13 5.45
N THR A 286 24.45 17.50 6.71
CA THR A 286 23.10 17.39 7.33
C THR A 286 22.06 18.19 6.56
N LEU A 287 22.39 19.42 6.15
CA LEU A 287 21.47 20.23 5.35
C LEU A 287 21.22 19.61 3.98
N LYS A 288 22.24 19.05 3.35
CA LYS A 288 22.13 18.36 2.07
C LYS A 288 21.19 17.16 2.17
N ASP A 289 21.30 16.35 3.22
CA ASP A 289 20.41 15.20 3.48
C ASP A 289 18.98 15.65 3.71
N ILE A 290 18.79 16.71 4.55
CA ILE A 290 17.47 17.31 4.77
C ILE A 290 16.83 17.79 3.46
N ILE A 291 17.59 18.47 2.61
CA ILE A 291 17.08 18.95 1.32
C ILE A 291 16.74 17.75 0.42
N ALA A 292 17.56 16.71 0.39
CA ALA A 292 17.27 15.50 -0.38
C ALA A 292 15.95 14.85 0.07
N ASP A 293 15.69 14.79 1.37
CA ASP A 293 14.44 14.28 1.94
C ASP A 293 13.23 15.17 1.61
N LEU A 294 13.42 16.49 1.65
CA LEU A 294 12.36 17.46 1.32
C LEU A 294 12.01 17.48 -0.17
N LEU A 295 12.97 17.16 -1.04
CA LEU A 295 12.76 17.05 -2.48
C LEU A 295 11.96 15.80 -2.87
N LYS A 296 11.86 14.82 -1.95
CA LYS A 296 11.16 13.55 -2.14
C LYS A 296 10.18 13.29 -0.98
N PRO A 297 9.26 14.23 -0.68
CA PRO A 297 8.33 14.05 0.43
C PRO A 297 7.42 12.84 0.16
N GLY A 298 7.21 12.03 1.19
CA GLY A 298 6.28 10.90 1.13
C GLY A 298 6.59 9.86 0.07
N ARG A 299 7.84 9.78 -0.42
CA ARG A 299 8.20 8.91 -1.53
C ARG A 299 7.88 7.45 -1.21
N ASP A 300 6.75 7.02 -1.70
CA ASP A 300 6.48 5.64 -2.01
C ASP A 300 7.08 5.35 -3.39
N LEU A 301 7.74 4.21 -3.56
CA LEU A 301 8.21 3.78 -4.88
C LEU A 301 7.06 3.70 -5.90
N ARG A 302 5.82 3.60 -5.41
CA ARG A 302 4.60 3.65 -6.22
C ARG A 302 4.33 5.02 -6.83
N ASP A 303 4.84 6.11 -6.25
CA ASP A 303 4.63 7.47 -6.77
C ASP A 303 5.39 7.70 -8.09
N ASP A 304 6.40 6.87 -8.37
CA ASP A 304 7.11 6.86 -9.65
C ASP A 304 6.36 6.05 -10.74
N PHE A 305 5.27 5.34 -10.38
CA PHE A 305 4.42 4.59 -11.29
C PHE A 305 3.07 5.30 -11.45
N GLU A 306 2.49 5.19 -12.64
CA GLU A 306 1.14 5.68 -12.87
C GLU A 306 0.16 4.99 -11.91
N ALA A 307 -0.79 5.77 -11.38
CA ALA A 307 -1.86 5.22 -10.55
C ALA A 307 -2.60 4.10 -11.30
N PRO A 308 -3.02 3.03 -10.62
CA PRO A 308 -3.75 1.97 -11.28
C PRO A 308 -5.01 2.52 -11.95
N VAL A 309 -5.25 2.10 -13.18
CA VAL A 309 -6.46 2.49 -13.93
C VAL A 309 -7.66 1.90 -13.21
N LEU A 310 -8.46 2.76 -12.58
CA LEU A 310 -9.71 2.36 -11.95
C LEU A 310 -10.77 2.19 -13.03
N ARG A 311 -11.49 1.07 -12.99
CA ARG A 311 -12.48 0.69 -14.01
C ARG A 311 -13.88 0.68 -13.43
N GLN A 312 -14.85 0.91 -14.31
CA GLN A 312 -16.27 0.77 -14.03
C GLN A 312 -16.93 -0.24 -14.99
N ASP A 313 -16.32 -0.44 -16.15
CA ASP A 313 -16.80 -1.32 -17.21
C ASP A 313 -15.70 -2.30 -17.70
N VAL A 314 -16.12 -3.40 -18.26
CA VAL A 314 -15.25 -4.36 -18.95
C VAL A 314 -15.32 -4.08 -20.44
N LEU A 315 -14.16 -3.89 -21.06
CA LEU A 315 -14.03 -3.85 -22.52
C LEU A 315 -13.74 -5.27 -23.02
N GLU A 316 -14.49 -5.73 -24.02
CA GLU A 316 -14.18 -6.91 -24.80
C GLU A 316 -13.69 -6.49 -26.19
N LEU A 317 -12.93 -7.34 -26.88
CA LEU A 317 -12.45 -7.05 -28.24
C LEU A 317 -13.58 -6.60 -29.21
N LYS A 318 -14.78 -7.14 -29.03
CA LYS A 318 -15.95 -6.77 -29.84
C LYS A 318 -16.48 -5.36 -29.57
N ASP A 319 -16.12 -4.75 -28.44
CA ASP A 319 -16.57 -3.42 -28.03
C ASP A 319 -15.63 -2.32 -28.56
N LEU A 320 -14.50 -2.74 -29.18
CA LEU A 320 -13.54 -1.81 -29.76
C LEU A 320 -14.00 -1.30 -31.12
N SER A 321 -13.90 0.01 -31.32
CA SER A 321 -14.22 0.66 -32.59
C SER A 321 -13.04 1.50 -33.10
N VAL A 322 -12.96 1.59 -34.45
CA VAL A 322 -11.90 2.37 -35.10
C VAL A 322 -12.00 3.85 -34.69
N GLY A 323 -10.90 4.41 -34.21
CA GLY A 323 -10.85 5.81 -33.75
C GLY A 323 -11.19 6.00 -32.26
N GLN A 324 -11.52 4.94 -31.53
CA GLN A 324 -11.74 5.01 -30.09
C GLN A 324 -10.41 5.34 -29.38
N LYS A 325 -10.49 6.29 -28.43
CA LYS A 325 -9.35 6.60 -27.54
C LYS A 325 -9.49 5.76 -26.27
N LEU A 326 -8.43 5.03 -25.96
CA LEU A 326 -8.36 4.17 -24.78
C LEU A 326 -7.12 4.51 -23.97
N GLU A 327 -7.23 4.42 -22.67
CA GLU A 327 -6.08 4.42 -21.79
C GLU A 327 -5.53 3.00 -21.68
N GLY A 328 -4.21 2.86 -21.67
CA GLY A 328 -3.57 1.55 -21.56
C GLY A 328 -2.22 1.63 -20.88
N THR A 329 -1.80 0.50 -20.31
CA THR A 329 -0.49 0.37 -19.66
C THR A 329 0.52 -0.23 -20.62
N VAL A 330 1.65 0.45 -20.85
CA VAL A 330 2.75 -0.10 -21.65
C VAL A 330 3.40 -1.25 -20.88
N ARG A 331 3.33 -2.46 -21.45
CA ARG A 331 3.87 -3.68 -20.84
C ARG A 331 5.26 -4.01 -21.31
N ASN A 332 5.56 -3.74 -22.58
CA ASN A 332 6.85 -4.00 -23.16
C ASN A 332 7.13 -3.06 -24.33
N VAL A 333 8.38 -2.66 -24.50
CA VAL A 333 8.86 -1.84 -25.62
C VAL A 333 9.95 -2.63 -26.33
N VAL A 334 9.80 -2.78 -27.65
CA VAL A 334 10.71 -3.49 -28.55
C VAL A 334 11.06 -2.62 -29.75
N ASP A 335 12.06 -2.98 -30.52
CA ASP A 335 12.56 -2.16 -31.64
C ASP A 335 11.48 -1.79 -32.68
N PHE A 336 10.44 -2.61 -32.83
CA PHE A 336 9.37 -2.41 -33.82
C PHE A 336 8.08 -1.82 -33.19
N GLY A 337 8.03 -1.50 -31.90
CA GLY A 337 6.86 -0.91 -31.27
C GLY A 337 6.71 -1.18 -29.77
N ALA A 338 5.53 -0.89 -29.24
CA ALA A 338 5.19 -1.12 -27.85
C ALA A 338 3.96 -2.02 -27.71
N PHE A 339 4.00 -2.92 -26.75
CA PHE A 339 2.83 -3.72 -26.34
C PHE A 339 2.11 -2.96 -25.23
N VAL A 340 0.87 -2.58 -25.50
CA VAL A 340 0.04 -1.81 -24.57
C VAL A 340 -1.14 -2.66 -24.15
N ASP A 341 -1.26 -2.87 -22.86
CA ASP A 341 -2.42 -3.52 -22.24
C ASP A 341 -3.53 -2.48 -22.10
N ILE A 342 -4.60 -2.66 -22.85
CA ILE A 342 -5.80 -1.81 -22.81
C ILE A 342 -6.94 -2.49 -22.05
N GLY A 343 -6.68 -3.62 -21.40
CA GLY A 343 -7.64 -4.33 -20.57
C GLY A 343 -8.64 -5.22 -21.32
N VAL A 344 -8.32 -5.61 -22.56
CA VAL A 344 -9.14 -6.51 -23.41
C VAL A 344 -8.40 -7.82 -23.60
#